data_ffd0464544ca40768196ae44b4699f36
#
_entry.id   ffd0464544ca40768196ae44b4699f36
#
_cell.length_a   1.000
_cell.length_b   1.000
_cell.length_c   1.000
_cell.angle_alpha   90.00
_cell.angle_beta   90.00
_cell.angle_gamma   90.00
#
_symmetry.space_group_name_H-M   'P 1'
#
loop_
_entity.id
_entity.type
_entity.pdbx_description
1 polymer ?
#
loop_
_entity_poly.entity_id
_entity_poly.type
_entity_poly.pdbx_seq_one_letter_code
_entity_poly.pdbx_strand_id
1 'polypeptide(L)'
;MAPNPNQNDSMNTSFLFYLIIAILVVQFVVESVLGFLNARRFGEPIPGELQDVFDETEYQRALAHKKTNYRFGLLSSGFSLLLTLSFLLLGGFEWIDGIIRGITSHAILQAMLFFGTILVGADLVTLPFSWYHTFVIEEKFGFNKTSPKLFLLDKFKGWWLMLLLGGGMLAVIVWLYEWAGAAFWIYAWGVISLFTVFINLFYSKLIVPLFNRQTPLEPGSLKSKIEGYAESVGFELQHIFVIDGSKRSTKANAYFSGFGKQKRVTLFDTLIQDLEEEEIVAVLAHEVGHYKRHHIVFNLVASVVNTGITLFVLSLFINNPGVSMAIGVSQPSFHAALVGFGILYSPITELTGLGLNYLSRKFEYEADEFARTTFDGPPL
;
A
#
# COMPACT_ATOMS: atom_id res chain seq x y z
N MET A 1 -42.99 -22.17 -21.07
CA MET A 1 -43.07 -21.20 -19.96
C MET A 1 -41.74 -20.43 -19.93
N ALA A 2 -41.76 -19.16 -20.25
CA ALA A 2 -40.55 -18.32 -20.09
C ALA A 2 -40.25 -18.15 -18.60
N PRO A 3 -39.03 -18.24 -18.14
CA PRO A 3 -38.67 -18.04 -16.74
C PRO A 3 -39.10 -16.63 -16.32
N ASN A 4 -39.63 -16.48 -15.12
CA ASN A 4 -40.02 -15.21 -14.56
C ASN A 4 -38.77 -14.34 -14.37
N PRO A 5 -38.67 -13.14 -14.98
CA PRO A 5 -37.48 -12.32 -14.89
C PRO A 5 -37.03 -12.02 -13.44
N ASN A 6 -37.99 -11.85 -12.51
CA ASN A 6 -37.70 -11.65 -11.10
C ASN A 6 -37.03 -12.87 -10.41
N GLN A 7 -37.18 -14.07 -10.95
CA GLN A 7 -36.59 -15.29 -10.39
C GLN A 7 -35.12 -15.46 -10.82
N ASN A 8 -34.79 -15.01 -12.04
CA ASN A 8 -33.39 -14.99 -12.52
C ASN A 8 -32.55 -13.94 -11.78
N ASP A 9 -33.11 -12.77 -11.49
CA ASP A 9 -32.40 -11.70 -10.79
C ASP A 9 -32.12 -12.07 -9.32
N SER A 10 -33.06 -12.70 -8.65
CA SER A 10 -32.87 -13.16 -7.26
C SER A 10 -31.87 -14.31 -7.14
N MET A 11 -31.87 -15.25 -8.08
CA MET A 11 -30.86 -16.34 -8.13
C MET A 11 -29.46 -15.77 -8.41
N ASN A 12 -29.35 -14.78 -9.27
CA ASN A 12 -28.05 -14.16 -9.61
C ASN A 12 -27.50 -13.39 -8.38
N THR A 13 -28.31 -12.66 -7.65
CA THR A 13 -27.92 -11.92 -6.43
C THR A 13 -27.45 -12.88 -5.33
N SER A 14 -28.22 -13.96 -5.06
CA SER A 14 -27.84 -14.97 -4.06
C SER A 14 -26.51 -15.66 -4.43
N PHE A 15 -26.32 -15.98 -5.70
CA PHE A 15 -25.05 -16.54 -6.18
C PHE A 15 -23.87 -15.59 -5.94
N LEU A 16 -24.01 -14.30 -6.27
CA LEU A 16 -22.97 -13.29 -6.05
C LEU A 16 -22.66 -13.09 -4.56
N PHE A 17 -23.69 -13.11 -3.69
CA PHE A 17 -23.51 -13.03 -2.24
C PHE A 17 -22.65 -14.18 -1.70
N TYR A 18 -23.00 -15.44 -2.05
CA TYR A 18 -22.20 -16.59 -1.62
C TYR A 18 -20.81 -16.62 -2.25
N LEU A 19 -20.67 -16.13 -3.48
CA LEU A 19 -19.38 -16.00 -4.16
C LEU A 19 -18.50 -14.99 -3.42
N ILE A 20 -19.03 -13.84 -2.98
CA ILE A 20 -18.31 -12.85 -2.16
C ILE A 20 -17.80 -13.49 -0.87
N ILE A 21 -18.65 -14.23 -0.15
CA ILE A 21 -18.25 -14.94 1.07
C ILE A 21 -17.15 -15.96 0.76
N ALA A 22 -17.32 -16.75 -0.30
CA ALA A 22 -16.33 -17.74 -0.70
C ALA A 22 -14.97 -17.11 -1.04
N ILE A 23 -14.96 -15.99 -1.77
CA ILE A 23 -13.74 -15.25 -2.10
C ILE A 23 -13.03 -14.79 -0.81
N LEU A 24 -13.72 -14.14 0.11
CA LEU A 24 -13.15 -13.66 1.36
C LEU A 24 -12.54 -14.79 2.20
N VAL A 25 -13.25 -15.92 2.31
CA VAL A 25 -12.78 -17.08 3.09
C VAL A 25 -11.60 -17.76 2.39
N VAL A 26 -11.70 -18.00 1.08
CA VAL A 26 -10.62 -18.66 0.31
C VAL A 26 -9.36 -17.82 0.32
N GLN A 27 -9.47 -16.50 0.13
CA GLN A 27 -8.34 -15.58 0.20
C GLN A 27 -7.65 -15.65 1.56
N PHE A 28 -8.41 -15.57 2.66
CA PHE A 28 -7.87 -15.72 4.02
C PHE A 28 -7.17 -17.07 4.22
N VAL A 29 -7.76 -18.17 3.73
CA VAL A 29 -7.14 -19.51 3.84
C VAL A 29 -5.85 -19.58 3.04
N VAL A 30 -5.83 -19.09 1.81
CA VAL A 30 -4.64 -19.08 0.95
C VAL A 30 -3.52 -18.27 1.60
N GLU A 31 -3.80 -17.05 2.05
CA GLU A 31 -2.82 -16.20 2.74
C GLU A 31 -2.29 -16.84 4.03
N SER A 32 -3.20 -17.47 4.82
CA SER A 32 -2.83 -18.17 6.05
C SER A 32 -1.92 -19.37 5.78
N VAL A 33 -2.22 -20.16 4.74
CA VAL A 33 -1.39 -21.30 4.32
C VAL A 33 -0.03 -20.84 3.83
N LEU A 34 0.03 -19.81 2.98
CA LEU A 34 1.30 -19.25 2.49
C LEU A 34 2.13 -18.68 3.64
N GLY A 35 1.48 -17.95 4.55
CA GLY A 35 2.11 -17.44 5.77
C GLY A 35 2.67 -18.55 6.66
N PHE A 36 1.91 -19.65 6.84
CA PHE A 36 2.37 -20.83 7.58
C PHE A 36 3.57 -21.51 6.92
N LEU A 37 3.53 -21.69 5.60
CA LEU A 37 4.66 -22.28 4.86
C LEU A 37 5.94 -21.43 4.99
N ASN A 38 5.82 -20.11 4.93
CA ASN A 38 6.93 -19.19 5.18
C ASN A 38 7.42 -19.28 6.63
N ALA A 39 6.50 -19.33 7.59
CA ALA A 39 6.85 -19.39 9.02
C ALA A 39 7.58 -20.69 9.41
N ARG A 40 7.37 -21.79 8.69
CA ARG A 40 8.13 -23.03 8.88
C ARG A 40 9.62 -22.86 8.63
N ARG A 41 10.02 -21.90 7.76
CA ARG A 41 11.42 -21.58 7.45
C ARG A 41 12.08 -20.66 8.48
N PHE A 42 11.35 -20.10 9.44
CA PHE A 42 11.91 -19.24 10.48
C PHE A 42 12.80 -19.97 11.50
N GLY A 43 13.16 -21.20 11.28
CA GLY A 43 14.08 -21.98 12.10
C GLY A 43 15.30 -22.47 11.33
N GLU A 44 15.43 -22.09 10.07
CA GLU A 44 16.59 -22.43 9.25
C GLU A 44 17.83 -21.68 9.78
N PRO A 45 19.00 -22.33 9.84
CA PRO A 45 20.23 -21.67 10.25
C PRO A 45 20.65 -20.62 9.22
N ILE A 46 21.55 -19.72 9.62
CA ILE A 46 22.17 -18.77 8.71
C ILE A 46 22.88 -19.58 7.61
N PRO A 47 22.63 -19.27 6.31
CA PRO A 47 23.36 -19.89 5.21
C PRO A 47 24.87 -19.72 5.41
N GLY A 48 25.65 -20.77 5.06
CA GLY A 48 27.10 -20.78 5.28
C GLY A 48 27.84 -19.59 4.68
N GLU A 49 27.33 -19.07 3.58
CA GLU A 49 27.87 -17.89 2.87
C GLU A 49 27.66 -16.57 3.62
N LEU A 50 26.74 -16.54 4.60
CA LEU A 50 26.36 -15.34 5.35
C LEU A 50 26.75 -15.41 6.84
N GLN A 51 27.42 -16.50 7.28
CA GLN A 51 27.79 -16.69 8.69
C GLN A 51 28.78 -15.63 9.20
N ASP A 52 29.63 -15.12 8.34
CA ASP A 52 30.61 -14.07 8.66
C ASP A 52 30.01 -12.66 8.65
N VAL A 53 28.78 -12.52 8.13
CA VAL A 53 28.11 -11.21 7.97
C VAL A 53 27.09 -10.96 9.08
N PHE A 54 26.42 -12.01 9.56
CA PHE A 54 25.36 -11.88 10.57
C PHE A 54 25.81 -12.36 11.96
N ASP A 55 25.60 -11.51 12.97
CA ASP A 55 25.66 -11.94 14.36
C ASP A 55 24.51 -12.90 14.69
N GLU A 56 24.83 -14.06 15.25
CA GLU A 56 23.83 -15.09 15.61
C GLU A 56 22.76 -14.54 16.55
N THR A 57 23.12 -13.68 17.49
CA THR A 57 22.19 -13.09 18.47
C THR A 57 21.20 -12.16 17.78
N GLU A 58 21.69 -11.33 16.86
CA GLU A 58 20.84 -10.43 16.05
C GLU A 58 19.93 -11.21 15.11
N TYR A 59 20.45 -12.27 14.48
CA TYR A 59 19.66 -13.15 13.64
C TYR A 59 18.52 -13.81 14.41
N GLN A 60 18.80 -14.38 15.61
CA GLN A 60 17.77 -14.99 16.45
C GLN A 60 16.73 -13.95 16.93
N ARG A 61 17.15 -12.72 17.21
CA ARG A 61 16.24 -11.62 17.53
C ARG A 61 15.34 -11.27 16.35
N ALA A 62 15.89 -11.19 15.13
CA ALA A 62 15.12 -10.94 13.91
C ALA A 62 14.11 -12.06 13.63
N LEU A 63 14.51 -13.32 13.84
CA LEU A 63 13.60 -14.48 13.73
C LEU A 63 12.47 -14.42 14.77
N ALA A 64 12.80 -14.08 16.02
CA ALA A 64 11.80 -13.92 17.08
C ALA A 64 10.80 -12.81 16.75
N HIS A 65 11.27 -11.70 16.19
CA HIS A 65 10.41 -10.61 15.70
C HIS A 65 9.50 -11.10 14.56
N LYS A 66 10.05 -11.79 13.54
CA LYS A 66 9.27 -12.37 12.43
C LYS A 66 8.19 -13.33 12.93
N LYS A 67 8.53 -14.24 13.86
CA LYS A 67 7.58 -15.20 14.47
C LYS A 67 6.46 -14.47 15.23
N THR A 68 6.81 -13.44 15.98
CA THR A 68 5.84 -12.64 16.74
C THR A 68 4.88 -11.91 15.79
N ASN A 69 5.42 -11.27 14.75
CA ASN A 69 4.62 -10.57 13.74
C ASN A 69 3.71 -11.53 12.95
N TYR A 70 4.19 -12.72 12.60
CA TYR A 70 3.37 -13.73 11.93
C TYR A 70 2.16 -14.13 12.78
N ARG A 71 2.38 -14.47 14.06
CA ARG A 71 1.29 -14.86 14.98
C ARG A 71 0.28 -13.74 15.19
N PHE A 72 0.78 -12.54 15.38
CA PHE A 72 -0.06 -11.37 15.54
C PHE A 72 -0.80 -11.01 14.24
N GLY A 73 -0.15 -11.11 13.09
CA GLY A 73 -0.74 -10.93 11.78
C GLY A 73 -1.89 -11.89 11.53
N LEU A 74 -1.72 -13.18 11.85
CA LEU A 74 -2.78 -14.19 11.72
C LEU A 74 -4.00 -13.86 12.60
N LEU A 75 -3.77 -13.43 13.85
CA LEU A 75 -4.85 -13.00 14.74
C LEU A 75 -5.58 -11.78 14.20
N SER A 76 -4.84 -10.77 13.74
CA SER A 76 -5.40 -9.53 13.18
C SER A 76 -6.19 -9.79 11.89
N SER A 77 -5.66 -10.62 10.99
CA SER A 77 -6.33 -10.99 9.73
C SER A 77 -7.60 -11.79 10.01
N GLY A 78 -7.55 -12.75 10.96
CA GLY A 78 -8.74 -13.51 11.39
C GLY A 78 -9.82 -12.60 11.97
N PHE A 79 -9.43 -11.63 12.81
CA PHE A 79 -10.37 -10.63 13.33
C PHE A 79 -10.97 -9.78 12.20
N SER A 80 -10.17 -9.32 11.26
CA SER A 80 -10.63 -8.53 10.11
C SER A 80 -11.60 -9.30 9.23
N LEU A 81 -11.33 -10.59 8.97
CA LEU A 81 -12.25 -11.46 8.25
C LEU A 81 -13.60 -11.59 8.99
N LEU A 82 -13.54 -11.89 10.30
CA LEU A 82 -14.76 -12.02 11.12
C LEU A 82 -15.56 -10.72 11.14
N LEU A 83 -14.89 -9.57 11.25
CA LEU A 83 -15.52 -8.26 11.21
C LEU A 83 -16.21 -8.03 9.86
N THR A 84 -15.53 -8.29 8.76
CA THR A 84 -16.09 -8.11 7.41
C THR A 84 -17.27 -9.05 7.15
N LEU A 85 -17.14 -10.33 7.52
CA LEU A 85 -18.23 -11.30 7.39
C LEU A 85 -19.43 -10.93 8.27
N SER A 86 -19.19 -10.51 9.51
CA SER A 86 -20.27 -10.06 10.41
C SER A 86 -20.96 -8.84 9.83
N PHE A 87 -20.21 -7.88 9.30
CA PHE A 87 -20.76 -6.68 8.69
C PHE A 87 -21.60 -7.01 7.45
N LEU A 88 -21.15 -7.95 6.62
CA LEU A 88 -21.87 -8.43 5.45
C LEU A 88 -23.14 -9.21 5.84
N LEU A 89 -23.02 -10.18 6.77
CA LEU A 89 -24.12 -11.07 7.16
C LEU A 89 -25.21 -10.37 7.99
N LEU A 90 -24.84 -9.35 8.76
CA LEU A 90 -25.77 -8.59 9.60
C LEU A 90 -26.36 -7.35 8.91
N GLY A 91 -26.07 -7.16 7.61
CA GLY A 91 -26.60 -6.04 6.83
C GLY A 91 -25.97 -4.69 7.20
N GLY A 92 -24.70 -4.67 7.63
CA GLY A 92 -24.00 -3.45 8.03
C GLY A 92 -23.86 -2.43 6.90
N PHE A 93 -23.68 -2.88 5.66
CA PHE A 93 -23.63 -1.98 4.49
C PHE A 93 -24.99 -1.31 4.23
N GLU A 94 -26.10 -2.07 4.31
CA GLU A 94 -27.45 -1.55 4.18
C GLU A 94 -27.77 -0.56 5.30
N TRP A 95 -27.39 -0.89 6.52
CA TRP A 95 -27.62 -0.01 7.68
C TRP A 95 -26.93 1.35 7.51
N ILE A 96 -25.65 1.37 7.07
CA ILE A 96 -24.93 2.62 6.81
C ILE A 96 -25.56 3.36 5.61
N ASP A 97 -25.85 2.65 4.51
CA ASP A 97 -26.44 3.26 3.31
C ASP A 97 -27.79 3.91 3.63
N GLY A 98 -28.65 3.21 4.41
CA GLY A 98 -29.95 3.73 4.85
C GLY A 98 -29.85 5.01 5.68
N ILE A 99 -28.90 5.08 6.63
CA ILE A 99 -28.65 6.30 7.41
C ILE A 99 -28.23 7.45 6.48
N ILE A 100 -27.30 7.18 5.58
CA ILE A 100 -26.73 8.21 4.69
C ILE A 100 -27.79 8.74 3.72
N ARG A 101 -28.66 7.88 3.19
CA ARG A 101 -29.81 8.30 2.35
C ARG A 101 -30.81 9.16 3.10
N GLY A 102 -30.94 8.96 4.41
CA GLY A 102 -31.71 9.85 5.29
C GLY A 102 -31.09 11.23 5.49
N ILE A 103 -29.78 11.37 5.27
CA ILE A 103 -29.04 12.63 5.43
C ILE A 103 -29.00 13.43 4.11
N THR A 104 -28.75 12.75 3.00
CA THR A 104 -28.56 13.40 1.69
C THR A 104 -29.00 12.51 0.53
N SER A 105 -29.51 13.16 -0.52
CA SER A 105 -29.81 12.51 -1.81
C SER A 105 -28.72 12.73 -2.85
N HIS A 106 -27.66 13.52 -2.54
CA HIS A 106 -26.60 13.85 -3.47
C HIS A 106 -25.60 12.71 -3.57
N ALA A 107 -25.45 12.08 -4.73
CA ALA A 107 -24.68 10.85 -4.93
C ALA A 107 -23.21 10.97 -4.49
N ILE A 108 -22.55 12.09 -4.77
CA ILE A 108 -21.16 12.33 -4.32
C ILE A 108 -21.06 12.33 -2.80
N LEU A 109 -21.97 13.04 -2.12
CA LEU A 109 -21.97 13.09 -0.65
C LEU A 109 -22.32 11.72 -0.05
N GLN A 110 -23.25 10.97 -0.66
CA GLN A 110 -23.54 9.60 -0.24
C GLN A 110 -22.29 8.73 -0.32
N ALA A 111 -21.56 8.74 -1.45
CA ALA A 111 -20.35 7.96 -1.60
C ALA A 111 -19.25 8.38 -0.61
N MET A 112 -19.04 9.69 -0.43
CA MET A 112 -18.03 10.21 0.53
C MET A 112 -18.36 9.82 1.97
N LEU A 113 -19.61 9.97 2.40
CA LEU A 113 -20.06 9.59 3.75
C LEU A 113 -19.98 8.09 3.95
N PHE A 114 -20.37 7.30 2.94
CA PHE A 114 -20.33 5.84 3.00
C PHE A 114 -18.89 5.32 3.18
N PHE A 115 -17.99 5.69 2.28
CA PHE A 115 -16.60 5.27 2.40
C PHE A 115 -15.91 5.90 3.62
N GLY A 116 -16.18 7.17 3.92
CA GLY A 116 -15.65 7.84 5.11
C GLY A 116 -16.03 7.10 6.39
N THR A 117 -17.32 6.73 6.55
CA THR A 117 -17.81 5.98 7.71
C THR A 117 -17.19 4.59 7.80
N ILE A 118 -17.12 3.85 6.69
CA ILE A 118 -16.54 2.50 6.67
C ILE A 118 -15.05 2.54 6.96
N LEU A 119 -14.29 3.40 6.30
CA LEU A 119 -12.82 3.44 6.44
C LEU A 119 -12.39 3.95 7.82
N VAL A 120 -12.99 5.04 8.30
CA VAL A 120 -12.69 5.55 9.65
C VAL A 120 -13.21 4.58 10.71
N GLY A 121 -14.40 4.03 10.53
CA GLY A 121 -14.97 3.04 11.45
C GLY A 121 -14.10 1.78 11.54
N ALA A 122 -13.66 1.23 10.43
CA ALA A 122 -12.76 0.07 10.39
C ALA A 122 -11.41 0.39 11.06
N ASP A 123 -10.82 1.57 10.79
CA ASP A 123 -9.57 1.99 11.43
C ASP A 123 -9.72 2.17 12.94
N LEU A 124 -10.85 2.71 13.42
CA LEU A 124 -11.14 2.81 14.86
C LEU A 124 -11.31 1.45 15.52
N VAL A 125 -12.01 0.50 14.88
CA VAL A 125 -12.22 -0.86 15.40
C VAL A 125 -10.89 -1.64 15.42
N THR A 126 -10.01 -1.40 14.45
CA THR A 126 -8.68 -2.05 14.39
C THR A 126 -7.58 -1.26 15.10
N LEU A 127 -7.87 -0.07 15.62
CA LEU A 127 -6.91 0.76 16.37
C LEU A 127 -6.20 0.02 17.52
N PRO A 128 -6.87 -0.83 18.34
CA PRO A 128 -6.22 -1.60 19.38
C PRO A 128 -5.12 -2.52 18.83
N PHE A 129 -5.30 -3.10 17.64
CA PHE A 129 -4.29 -3.94 17.00
C PHE A 129 -3.07 -3.09 16.57
N SER A 130 -3.30 -1.95 15.92
CA SER A 130 -2.22 -1.03 15.53
C SER A 130 -1.46 -0.50 16.75
N TRP A 131 -2.17 -0.20 17.83
CA TRP A 131 -1.57 0.21 19.09
C TRP A 131 -0.70 -0.90 19.70
N TYR A 132 -1.24 -2.11 19.82
CA TYR A 132 -0.51 -3.26 20.36
C TYR A 132 0.73 -3.58 19.52
N HIS A 133 0.61 -3.55 18.20
CA HIS A 133 1.75 -3.75 17.31
C HIS A 133 2.86 -2.73 17.59
N THR A 134 2.52 -1.44 17.63
CA THR A 134 3.51 -0.36 17.80
C THR A 134 4.12 -0.36 19.20
N PHE A 135 3.28 -0.35 20.26
CA PHE A 135 3.74 -0.12 21.64
C PHE A 135 4.06 -1.38 22.43
N VAL A 136 3.73 -2.56 21.91
CA VAL A 136 4.09 -3.83 22.56
C VAL A 136 5.06 -4.62 21.70
N ILE A 137 4.74 -4.87 20.43
CA ILE A 137 5.61 -5.72 19.60
C ILE A 137 6.85 -4.94 19.17
N GLU A 138 6.72 -3.82 18.45
CA GLU A 138 7.87 -3.05 17.97
C GLU A 138 8.70 -2.49 19.12
N GLU A 139 8.08 -2.12 20.25
CA GLU A 139 8.77 -1.70 21.47
C GLU A 139 9.62 -2.83 22.06
N LYS A 140 9.05 -4.04 22.19
CA LYS A 140 9.76 -5.23 22.69
C LYS A 140 11.05 -5.53 21.91
N PHE A 141 11.04 -5.29 20.61
CA PHE A 141 12.19 -5.53 19.76
C PHE A 141 13.08 -4.29 19.56
N GLY A 142 12.73 -3.15 20.19
CA GLY A 142 13.50 -1.92 20.17
C GLY A 142 13.35 -1.08 18.91
N PHE A 143 12.35 -1.40 18.07
CA PHE A 143 12.10 -0.67 16.82
C PHE A 143 11.21 0.56 16.99
N ASN A 144 10.38 0.62 18.05
CA ASN A 144 9.50 1.75 18.28
C ASN A 144 10.23 2.94 18.94
N LYS A 145 10.05 4.11 18.37
CA LYS A 145 10.42 5.43 18.95
C LYS A 145 9.21 6.37 18.97
N THR A 146 8.06 5.91 18.47
CA THR A 146 6.84 6.72 18.39
C THR A 146 6.25 6.92 19.79
N SER A 147 5.97 8.18 20.15
CA SER A 147 5.17 8.46 21.35
C SER A 147 3.67 8.24 21.09
N PRO A 148 2.86 7.94 22.13
CA PRO A 148 1.40 7.85 22.00
C PRO A 148 0.75 9.07 21.36
N LYS A 149 1.21 10.26 21.72
CA LYS A 149 0.74 11.52 21.13
C LYS A 149 1.04 11.61 19.64
N LEU A 150 2.26 11.23 19.23
CA LEU A 150 2.67 11.24 17.83
C LEU A 150 1.86 10.22 17.02
N PHE A 151 1.64 9.02 17.56
CA PHE A 151 0.82 7.99 16.95
C PHE A 151 -0.60 8.49 16.63
N LEU A 152 -1.28 9.10 17.61
CA LEU A 152 -2.63 9.63 17.42
C LEU A 152 -2.65 10.84 16.45
N LEU A 153 -1.66 11.70 16.51
CA LEU A 153 -1.53 12.82 15.55
C LEU A 153 -1.32 12.32 14.12
N ASP A 154 -0.52 11.26 13.93
CA ASP A 154 -0.29 10.69 12.62
C ASP A 154 -1.55 10.00 12.08
N LYS A 155 -2.35 9.32 12.93
CA LYS A 155 -3.67 8.79 12.58
C LYS A 155 -4.61 9.89 12.09
N PHE A 156 -4.69 10.97 12.85
CA PHE A 156 -5.54 12.12 12.51
C PHE A 156 -5.12 12.78 11.19
N LYS A 157 -3.82 13.00 10.97
CA LYS A 157 -3.29 13.49 9.70
C LYS A 157 -3.60 12.54 8.55
N GLY A 158 -3.50 11.23 8.78
CA GLY A 158 -3.84 10.20 7.80
C GLY A 158 -5.32 10.28 7.37
N TRP A 159 -6.24 10.43 8.32
CA TRP A 159 -7.67 10.59 8.01
C TRP A 159 -7.95 11.88 7.22
N TRP A 160 -7.29 12.99 7.55
CA TRP A 160 -7.42 14.23 6.78
C TRP A 160 -6.87 14.08 5.36
N LEU A 161 -5.73 13.44 5.20
CA LEU A 161 -5.19 13.15 3.86
C LEU A 161 -6.09 12.22 3.06
N MET A 162 -6.63 11.18 3.69
CA MET A 162 -7.58 10.27 3.07
C MET A 162 -8.85 11.03 2.62
N LEU A 163 -9.38 11.92 3.46
CA LEU A 163 -10.55 12.72 3.11
C LEU A 163 -10.24 13.70 1.97
N LEU A 164 -9.10 14.38 2.03
CA LEU A 164 -8.75 15.41 1.04
C LEU A 164 -8.39 14.78 -0.32
N LEU A 165 -7.47 13.82 -0.34
CA LEU A 165 -6.98 13.22 -1.58
C LEU A 165 -7.88 12.08 -2.05
N GLY A 166 -8.22 11.15 -1.17
CA GLY A 166 -9.09 10.02 -1.50
C GLY A 166 -10.53 10.44 -1.72
N GLY A 167 -11.10 11.22 -0.80
CA GLY A 167 -12.45 11.76 -0.91
C GLY A 167 -12.61 12.70 -2.11
N GLY A 168 -11.62 13.58 -2.36
CA GLY A 168 -11.60 14.44 -3.53
C GLY A 168 -11.56 13.65 -4.84
N MET A 169 -10.72 12.61 -4.92
CA MET A 169 -10.66 11.73 -6.08
C MET A 169 -11.97 10.95 -6.27
N LEU A 170 -12.53 10.40 -5.19
CA LEU A 170 -13.83 9.71 -5.23
C LEU A 170 -14.94 10.64 -5.74
N ALA A 171 -14.97 11.90 -5.27
CA ALA A 171 -15.94 12.89 -5.73
C ALA A 171 -15.84 13.14 -7.24
N VAL A 172 -14.61 13.25 -7.76
CA VAL A 172 -14.39 13.41 -9.21
C VAL A 172 -14.84 12.16 -9.98
N ILE A 173 -14.55 10.97 -9.48
CA ILE A 173 -14.94 9.71 -10.15
C ILE A 173 -16.47 9.56 -10.17
N VAL A 174 -17.16 9.84 -9.06
CA VAL A 174 -18.64 9.79 -9.01
C VAL A 174 -19.24 10.83 -9.94
N TRP A 175 -18.70 12.05 -9.97
CA TRP A 175 -19.13 13.08 -10.90
C TRP A 175 -18.95 12.65 -12.37
N LEU A 176 -17.80 12.07 -12.72
CA LEU A 176 -17.56 11.53 -14.07
C LEU A 176 -18.51 10.39 -14.42
N TYR A 177 -18.84 9.53 -13.45
CA TYR A 177 -19.80 8.45 -13.64
C TYR A 177 -21.19 8.99 -13.96
N GLU A 178 -21.66 10.01 -13.23
CA GLU A 178 -22.96 10.65 -13.49
C GLU A 178 -22.97 11.41 -14.83
N TRP A 179 -21.87 12.08 -15.16
CA TRP A 179 -21.77 12.91 -16.36
C TRP A 179 -21.55 12.09 -17.65
N ALA A 180 -20.62 11.13 -17.64
CA ALA A 180 -20.16 10.41 -18.85
C ALA A 180 -20.85 9.05 -19.04
N GLY A 181 -21.62 8.57 -18.07
CA GLY A 181 -22.31 7.27 -18.13
C GLY A 181 -21.33 6.13 -18.40
N ALA A 182 -21.59 5.31 -19.41
CA ALA A 182 -20.78 4.14 -19.74
C ALA A 182 -19.31 4.46 -20.10
N ALA A 183 -19.01 5.67 -20.55
CA ALA A 183 -17.66 6.10 -20.91
C ALA A 183 -16.86 6.65 -19.72
N PHE A 184 -17.43 6.70 -18.51
CA PHE A 184 -16.77 7.29 -17.32
C PHE A 184 -15.38 6.71 -17.05
N TRP A 185 -15.19 5.43 -17.31
CA TRP A 185 -13.95 4.74 -17.02
C TRP A 185 -12.73 5.31 -17.77
N ILE A 186 -12.94 5.81 -19.01
CA ILE A 186 -11.87 6.43 -19.81
C ILE A 186 -11.42 7.74 -19.16
N TYR A 187 -12.37 8.58 -18.76
CA TYR A 187 -12.09 9.86 -18.12
C TYR A 187 -11.51 9.66 -16.71
N ALA A 188 -12.08 8.73 -15.94
CA ALA A 188 -11.55 8.35 -14.62
C ALA A 188 -10.13 7.79 -14.73
N TRP A 189 -9.86 6.96 -15.73
CA TRP A 189 -8.51 6.46 -16.00
C TRP A 189 -7.53 7.60 -16.29
N GLY A 190 -7.89 8.54 -17.13
CA GLY A 190 -7.07 9.72 -17.42
C GLY A 190 -6.78 10.55 -16.16
N VAL A 191 -7.80 10.85 -15.37
CA VAL A 191 -7.67 11.63 -14.12
C VAL A 191 -6.83 10.90 -13.09
N ILE A 192 -7.09 9.60 -12.83
CA ILE A 192 -6.32 8.81 -11.86
C ILE A 192 -4.88 8.66 -12.32
N SER A 193 -4.63 8.43 -13.62
CA SER A 193 -3.28 8.33 -14.16
C SER A 193 -2.50 9.63 -13.97
N LEU A 194 -3.12 10.77 -14.29
CA LEU A 194 -2.51 12.08 -14.07
C LEU A 194 -2.23 12.33 -12.59
N PHE A 195 -3.16 11.99 -11.71
CA PHE A 195 -3.00 12.10 -10.27
C PHE A 195 -1.88 11.19 -9.75
N THR A 196 -1.79 9.95 -10.26
CA THR A 196 -0.73 9.01 -9.91
C THR A 196 0.64 9.57 -10.29
N VAL A 197 0.79 10.09 -11.52
CA VAL A 197 2.02 10.76 -11.95
C VAL A 197 2.33 11.97 -11.07
N PHE A 198 1.34 12.80 -10.77
CA PHE A 198 1.49 13.97 -9.91
C PHE A 198 1.97 13.59 -8.50
N ILE A 199 1.33 12.60 -7.88
CA ILE A 199 1.75 12.14 -6.55
C ILE A 199 3.15 11.55 -6.59
N ASN A 200 3.51 10.72 -7.57
CA ASN A 200 4.87 10.19 -7.70
C ASN A 200 5.94 11.29 -7.81
N LEU A 201 5.65 12.35 -8.57
CA LEU A 201 6.57 13.48 -8.73
C LEU A 201 6.73 14.34 -7.47
N PHE A 202 5.63 14.54 -6.75
CA PHE A 202 5.56 15.52 -5.68
C PHE A 202 5.43 14.95 -4.28
N TYR A 203 5.37 13.61 -4.12
CA TYR A 203 5.21 12.92 -2.82
C TYR A 203 6.21 13.42 -1.77
N SER A 204 7.50 13.42 -2.13
CA SER A 204 8.58 13.85 -1.22
C SER A 204 8.51 15.34 -0.87
N LYS A 205 7.90 16.17 -1.75
CA LYS A 205 7.77 17.62 -1.52
C LYS A 205 6.49 18.00 -0.76
N LEU A 206 5.40 17.26 -0.97
CA LEU A 206 4.08 17.63 -0.46
C LEU A 206 3.63 16.77 0.72
N ILE A 207 3.85 15.46 0.64
CA ILE A 207 3.31 14.51 1.64
C ILE A 207 4.30 14.29 2.77
N VAL A 208 5.55 14.01 2.45
CA VAL A 208 6.57 13.72 3.47
C VAL A 208 6.72 14.84 4.51
N PRO A 209 6.73 16.16 4.15
CA PRO A 209 6.87 17.22 5.13
C PRO A 209 5.72 17.35 6.13
N LEU A 210 4.55 16.77 5.83
CA LEU A 210 3.42 16.72 6.76
C LEU A 210 3.71 15.82 7.97
N PHE A 211 4.58 14.84 7.81
CA PHE A 211 4.90 13.82 8.82
C PHE A 211 6.30 13.98 9.38
N ASN A 212 7.27 14.31 8.54
CA ASN A 212 8.69 14.33 8.84
C ASN A 212 9.34 15.65 8.44
N ARG A 213 10.31 16.08 9.23
CA ARG A 213 11.18 17.19 8.86
C ARG A 213 12.22 16.70 7.84
N GLN A 214 12.39 17.44 6.75
CA GLN A 214 13.45 17.25 5.78
C GLN A 214 14.46 18.39 5.86
N THR A 215 15.75 18.08 5.97
CA THR A 215 16.86 19.04 5.94
C THR A 215 17.86 18.65 4.87
N PRO A 216 18.46 19.59 4.14
CA PRO A 216 19.57 19.28 3.26
C PRO A 216 20.70 18.57 4.04
N LEU A 217 21.35 17.58 3.39
CA LEU A 217 22.57 16.98 3.95
C LEU A 217 23.66 18.04 4.03
N GLU A 218 24.25 18.19 5.21
CA GLU A 218 25.32 19.16 5.44
C GLU A 218 26.56 18.82 4.62
N PRO A 219 27.37 19.85 4.22
CA PRO A 219 28.66 19.62 3.58
C PRO A 219 29.57 18.76 4.48
N GLY A 220 30.18 17.72 3.90
CA GLY A 220 31.04 16.79 4.63
C GLY A 220 31.51 15.63 3.75
N SER A 221 32.25 14.68 4.34
CA SER A 221 32.80 13.52 3.64
C SER A 221 31.72 12.67 3.00
N LEU A 222 30.64 12.36 3.72
CA LEU A 222 29.52 11.58 3.20
C LEU A 222 28.89 12.23 1.96
N LYS A 223 28.63 13.55 2.01
CA LYS A 223 28.07 14.26 0.87
C LYS A 223 28.99 14.20 -0.34
N SER A 224 30.29 14.41 -0.13
CA SER A 224 31.29 14.36 -1.20
C SER A 224 31.41 12.95 -1.82
N LYS A 225 31.35 11.89 -1.01
CA LYS A 225 31.34 10.50 -1.48
C LYS A 225 30.10 10.18 -2.32
N ILE A 226 28.91 10.60 -1.85
CA ILE A 226 27.65 10.43 -2.57
C ILE A 226 27.67 11.16 -3.92
N GLU A 227 28.11 12.42 -3.92
CA GLU A 227 28.19 13.24 -5.14
C GLU A 227 29.25 12.66 -6.11
N GLY A 228 30.41 12.23 -5.60
CA GLY A 228 31.45 11.60 -6.39
C GLY A 228 31.02 10.29 -7.04
N TYR A 229 30.32 9.42 -6.29
CA TYR A 229 29.74 8.20 -6.86
C TYR A 229 28.69 8.52 -7.93
N ALA A 230 27.75 9.42 -7.63
CA ALA A 230 26.73 9.81 -8.60
C ALA A 230 27.32 10.35 -9.90
N GLU A 231 28.39 11.17 -9.82
CA GLU A 231 29.11 11.68 -10.98
C GLU A 231 29.80 10.56 -11.78
N SER A 232 30.45 9.60 -11.09
CA SER A 232 31.18 8.49 -11.73
C SER A 232 30.25 7.61 -12.59
N VAL A 233 28.98 7.45 -12.20
CA VAL A 233 27.98 6.70 -12.95
C VAL A 233 27.10 7.58 -13.85
N GLY A 234 27.44 8.87 -14.01
CA GLY A 234 26.66 9.82 -14.82
C GLY A 234 25.23 10.00 -14.32
N PHE A 235 25.05 10.07 -13.00
CA PHE A 235 23.76 10.30 -12.36
C PHE A 235 23.70 11.74 -11.83
N GLU A 236 22.93 12.61 -12.50
CA GLU A 236 22.76 14.00 -12.10
C GLU A 236 21.95 14.08 -10.80
N LEU A 237 22.62 14.16 -9.66
CA LEU A 237 22.03 14.32 -8.35
C LEU A 237 21.95 15.80 -7.97
N GLN A 238 20.73 16.34 -7.76
CA GLN A 238 20.58 17.76 -7.43
C GLN A 238 20.54 18.03 -5.93
N HIS A 239 19.87 17.17 -5.19
CA HIS A 239 19.63 17.40 -3.76
C HIS A 239 19.71 16.09 -2.98
N ILE A 240 20.39 16.15 -1.84
CA ILE A 240 20.42 15.11 -0.83
C ILE A 240 19.74 15.67 0.41
N PHE A 241 18.71 14.99 0.89
CA PHE A 241 17.99 15.35 2.11
C PHE A 241 18.16 14.30 3.18
N VAL A 242 18.13 14.75 4.42
CA VAL A 242 18.00 13.91 5.61
C VAL A 242 16.62 14.09 6.20
N ILE A 243 15.97 12.97 6.56
CA ILE A 243 14.65 12.93 7.16
C ILE A 243 14.75 12.41 8.61
N ASP A 244 13.99 13.00 9.53
CA ASP A 244 13.93 12.63 10.94
C ASP A 244 13.15 11.31 11.18
N GLY A 245 13.61 10.20 10.60
CA GLY A 245 13.01 8.86 10.73
C GLY A 245 13.08 8.33 12.15
N SER A 246 14.17 8.62 12.86
CA SER A 246 14.42 8.23 14.27
C SER A 246 13.31 8.65 15.25
N LYS A 247 12.51 9.64 14.90
CA LYS A 247 11.34 10.07 15.65
C LYS A 247 10.26 8.98 15.78
N ARG A 248 10.23 7.99 14.88
CA ARG A 248 9.24 6.91 14.85
C ARG A 248 9.81 5.53 14.97
N SER A 249 10.97 5.30 14.39
CA SER A 249 11.57 3.96 14.31
C SER A 249 13.09 4.04 14.32
N THR A 250 13.73 2.97 14.76
CA THR A 250 15.18 2.78 14.57
C THR A 250 15.52 2.18 13.20
N LYS A 251 14.53 1.79 12.40
CA LYS A 251 14.78 1.15 11.10
C LYS A 251 15.40 2.15 10.12
N ALA A 252 16.55 1.78 9.58
CA ALA A 252 17.26 2.52 8.55
C ALA A 252 16.53 2.42 7.21
N ASN A 253 16.55 3.49 6.40
CA ASN A 253 16.01 3.50 5.04
C ASN A 253 16.64 4.63 4.21
N ALA A 254 16.60 4.48 2.88
CA ALA A 254 16.87 5.53 1.91
C ALA A 254 15.91 5.38 0.73
N TYR A 255 15.63 6.42 -0.01
CA TYR A 255 14.85 6.33 -1.24
C TYR A 255 15.15 7.47 -2.21
N PHE A 256 14.94 7.19 -3.50
CA PHE A 256 14.93 8.19 -4.55
C PHE A 256 13.54 8.73 -4.82
N SER A 257 13.47 10.00 -5.20
CA SER A 257 12.26 10.63 -5.69
C SER A 257 12.56 11.65 -6.78
N GLY A 258 11.58 11.89 -7.65
CA GLY A 258 11.68 12.85 -8.75
C GLY A 258 12.15 12.22 -10.07
N PHE A 259 11.88 12.92 -11.17
CA PHE A 259 12.22 12.55 -12.53
C PHE A 259 13.04 13.63 -13.22
N GLY A 260 13.84 13.23 -14.23
CA GLY A 260 14.63 14.15 -15.05
C GLY A 260 15.64 14.94 -14.22
N LYS A 261 15.57 16.27 -14.29
CA LYS A 261 16.47 17.18 -13.57
C LYS A 261 16.12 17.42 -12.10
N GLN A 262 15.06 16.82 -11.55
CA GLN A 262 14.65 17.02 -10.16
C GLN A 262 14.87 15.78 -9.28
N LYS A 263 15.97 15.08 -9.52
CA LYS A 263 16.33 13.89 -8.76
C LYS A 263 16.75 14.24 -7.34
N ARG A 264 16.19 13.53 -6.37
CA ARG A 264 16.47 13.69 -4.95
C ARG A 264 16.77 12.35 -4.33
N VAL A 265 17.78 12.34 -3.48
CA VAL A 265 18.02 11.28 -2.51
C VAL A 265 17.49 11.74 -1.16
N THR A 266 16.80 10.88 -0.47
CA THR A 266 16.38 11.10 0.90
C THR A 266 16.92 9.98 1.77
N LEU A 267 17.80 10.32 2.70
CA LEU A 267 18.40 9.42 3.68
C LEU A 267 17.66 9.56 5.00
N PHE A 268 17.41 8.47 5.70
CA PHE A 268 16.94 8.53 7.08
C PHE A 268 18.10 8.85 8.00
N ASP A 269 17.87 9.63 9.03
CA ASP A 269 18.86 9.94 10.07
C ASP A 269 19.36 8.67 10.76
N THR A 270 18.52 7.65 10.91
CA THR A 270 18.87 6.31 11.38
C THR A 270 19.87 5.61 10.48
N LEU A 271 19.74 5.72 9.15
CA LEU A 271 20.70 5.14 8.21
C LEU A 271 22.10 5.74 8.38
N ILE A 272 22.16 7.07 8.57
CA ILE A 272 23.43 7.79 8.75
C ILE A 272 24.06 7.46 10.12
N GLN A 273 23.26 7.09 11.13
CA GLN A 273 23.75 6.73 12.46
C GLN A 273 24.24 5.29 12.54
N ASP A 274 23.63 4.38 11.78
CA ASP A 274 23.84 2.94 11.90
C ASP A 274 24.88 2.39 10.93
N LEU A 275 25.12 3.07 9.79
CA LEU A 275 26.00 2.60 8.72
C LEU A 275 27.24 3.50 8.54
N GLU A 276 28.32 2.89 8.12
CA GLU A 276 29.50 3.61 7.67
C GLU A 276 29.24 4.33 6.34
N GLU A 277 30.00 5.38 6.05
CA GLU A 277 29.77 6.21 4.86
C GLU A 277 29.85 5.40 3.55
N GLU A 278 30.73 4.40 3.47
CA GLU A 278 30.90 3.50 2.33
C GLU A 278 29.67 2.60 2.13
N GLU A 279 29.09 2.10 3.22
CA GLU A 279 27.86 1.31 3.18
C GLU A 279 26.67 2.14 2.71
N ILE A 280 26.58 3.41 3.16
CA ILE A 280 25.56 4.35 2.68
C ILE A 280 25.70 4.59 1.16
N VAL A 281 26.93 4.71 0.65
CA VAL A 281 27.17 4.84 -0.79
C VAL A 281 26.80 3.55 -1.54
N ALA A 282 27.02 2.37 -0.95
CA ALA A 282 26.58 1.09 -1.53
C ALA A 282 25.05 1.00 -1.62
N VAL A 283 24.31 1.39 -0.57
CA VAL A 283 22.85 1.52 -0.62
C VAL A 283 22.42 2.48 -1.72
N LEU A 284 23.11 3.62 -1.85
CA LEU A 284 22.85 4.56 -2.92
C LEU A 284 23.10 3.96 -4.30
N ALA A 285 24.14 3.16 -4.47
CA ALA A 285 24.45 2.49 -5.73
C ALA A 285 23.34 1.54 -6.18
N HIS A 286 22.76 0.78 -5.23
CA HIS A 286 21.59 -0.04 -5.46
C HIS A 286 20.38 0.80 -5.95
N GLU A 287 20.09 1.88 -5.26
CA GLU A 287 19.00 2.79 -5.61
C GLU A 287 19.20 3.45 -6.99
N VAL A 288 20.43 3.87 -7.32
CA VAL A 288 20.78 4.37 -8.66
C VAL A 288 20.58 3.27 -9.71
N GLY A 289 20.82 2.01 -9.36
CA GLY A 289 20.53 0.84 -10.20
C GLY A 289 19.07 0.80 -10.62
N HIS A 290 18.13 0.94 -9.69
CA HIS A 290 16.70 1.03 -10.01
C HIS A 290 16.39 2.15 -11.01
N TYR A 291 16.99 3.31 -10.82
CA TYR A 291 16.79 4.43 -11.74
C TYR A 291 17.38 4.16 -13.13
N LYS A 292 18.64 3.71 -13.22
CA LYS A 292 19.35 3.46 -14.48
C LYS A 292 18.74 2.33 -15.31
N ARG A 293 18.13 1.34 -14.64
CA ARG A 293 17.39 0.22 -15.26
C ARG A 293 15.94 0.58 -15.56
N HIS A 294 15.49 1.83 -15.30
CA HIS A 294 14.15 2.31 -15.56
C HIS A 294 13.02 1.58 -14.79
N HIS A 295 13.31 0.93 -13.66
CA HIS A 295 12.33 0.19 -12.88
C HIS A 295 11.18 1.08 -12.40
N ILE A 296 11.49 2.35 -12.03
CA ILE A 296 10.48 3.33 -11.60
C ILE A 296 9.50 3.64 -12.74
N VAL A 297 10.02 3.81 -13.97
CA VAL A 297 9.20 4.08 -15.16
C VAL A 297 8.32 2.87 -15.49
N PHE A 298 8.89 1.67 -15.43
CA PHE A 298 8.15 0.43 -15.65
C PHE A 298 6.98 0.29 -14.65
N ASN A 299 7.27 0.48 -13.36
CA ASN A 299 6.24 0.39 -12.31
C ASN A 299 5.13 1.43 -12.50
N LEU A 300 5.48 2.65 -12.91
CA LEU A 300 4.50 3.69 -13.21
C LEU A 300 3.61 3.32 -14.40
N VAL A 301 4.21 2.85 -15.49
CA VAL A 301 3.45 2.42 -16.69
C VAL A 301 2.57 1.22 -16.35
N ALA A 302 3.10 0.21 -15.65
CA ALA A 302 2.34 -0.95 -15.20
C ALA A 302 1.14 -0.54 -14.31
N SER A 303 1.34 0.40 -13.40
CA SER A 303 0.26 0.94 -12.55
C SER A 303 -0.81 1.65 -13.38
N VAL A 304 -0.43 2.49 -14.34
CA VAL A 304 -1.37 3.18 -15.23
C VAL A 304 -2.18 2.19 -16.08
N VAL A 305 -1.52 1.18 -16.66
CA VAL A 305 -2.19 0.14 -17.46
C VAL A 305 -3.14 -0.68 -16.59
N ASN A 306 -2.67 -1.15 -15.43
CA ASN A 306 -3.50 -1.92 -14.50
C ASN A 306 -4.73 -1.14 -14.02
N THR A 307 -4.58 0.17 -13.74
CA THR A 307 -5.69 1.06 -13.40
C THR A 307 -6.71 1.13 -14.54
N GLY A 308 -6.24 1.24 -15.78
CA GLY A 308 -7.12 1.25 -16.97
C GLY A 308 -7.91 -0.04 -17.10
N ILE A 309 -7.25 -1.19 -16.96
CA ILE A 309 -7.90 -2.50 -17.00
C ILE A 309 -8.95 -2.61 -15.87
N THR A 310 -8.58 -2.25 -14.65
CA THR A 310 -9.49 -2.31 -13.49
C THR A 310 -10.73 -1.44 -13.69
N LEU A 311 -10.56 -0.20 -14.18
CA LEU A 311 -11.67 0.72 -14.42
C LEU A 311 -12.54 0.28 -15.61
N PHE A 312 -11.93 -0.29 -16.65
CA PHE A 312 -12.68 -0.89 -17.76
C PHE A 312 -13.55 -2.04 -17.24
N VAL A 313 -12.96 -2.98 -16.50
CA VAL A 313 -13.73 -4.10 -15.92
C VAL A 313 -14.81 -3.58 -14.96
N LEU A 314 -14.50 -2.60 -14.10
CA LEU A 314 -15.47 -1.94 -13.23
C LEU A 314 -16.67 -1.40 -14.05
N SER A 315 -16.40 -0.79 -15.19
CA SER A 315 -17.45 -0.20 -16.03
C SER A 315 -18.47 -1.21 -16.56
N LEU A 316 -18.07 -2.49 -16.66
CA LEU A 316 -18.96 -3.58 -17.09
C LEU A 316 -19.91 -4.03 -15.97
N PHE A 317 -19.52 -3.82 -14.70
CA PHE A 317 -20.23 -4.33 -13.54
C PHE A 317 -20.96 -3.24 -12.73
N ILE A 318 -20.49 -1.99 -12.79
CA ILE A 318 -20.96 -0.92 -11.91
C ILE A 318 -22.46 -0.62 -12.03
N ASN A 319 -23.04 -0.86 -13.20
CA ASN A 319 -24.48 -0.67 -13.47
C ASN A 319 -25.32 -1.93 -13.21
N ASN A 320 -24.71 -3.03 -12.78
CA ASN A 320 -25.44 -4.25 -12.45
C ASN A 320 -26.00 -4.15 -11.02
N PRO A 321 -27.33 -4.05 -10.84
CA PRO A 321 -27.94 -3.97 -9.51
C PRO A 321 -27.56 -5.14 -8.58
N GLY A 322 -27.36 -6.34 -9.16
CA GLY A 322 -26.98 -7.55 -8.43
C GLY A 322 -25.68 -7.39 -7.66
N VAL A 323 -24.74 -6.56 -8.12
CA VAL A 323 -23.46 -6.32 -7.42
C VAL A 323 -23.67 -5.54 -6.12
N SER A 324 -24.50 -4.49 -6.13
CA SER A 324 -24.88 -3.74 -4.91
C SER A 324 -25.70 -4.62 -3.95
N MET A 325 -26.67 -5.37 -4.49
CA MET A 325 -27.54 -6.27 -3.70
C MET A 325 -26.74 -7.45 -3.11
N ALA A 326 -25.67 -7.87 -3.75
CA ALA A 326 -24.80 -8.94 -3.25
C ALA A 326 -24.03 -8.58 -1.97
N ILE A 327 -23.87 -7.31 -1.66
CA ILE A 327 -23.34 -6.87 -0.36
C ILE A 327 -24.45 -6.49 0.64
N GLY A 328 -25.72 -6.80 0.31
CA GLY A 328 -26.89 -6.56 1.14
C GLY A 328 -27.54 -5.19 0.98
N VAL A 329 -27.06 -4.31 0.08
CA VAL A 329 -27.62 -2.98 -0.14
C VAL A 329 -28.82 -3.08 -1.09
N SER A 330 -30.02 -2.73 -0.58
CA SER A 330 -31.29 -2.89 -1.30
C SER A 330 -31.47 -1.90 -2.45
N GLN A 331 -30.92 -0.71 -2.32
CA GLN A 331 -30.95 0.32 -3.37
C GLN A 331 -29.61 0.41 -4.10
N PRO A 332 -29.55 0.01 -5.38
CA PRO A 332 -28.32 0.08 -6.15
C PRO A 332 -27.70 1.47 -6.13
N SER A 333 -26.38 1.54 -5.93
CA SER A 333 -25.63 2.78 -5.88
C SER A 333 -24.19 2.58 -6.36
N PHE A 334 -23.55 3.65 -6.80
CA PHE A 334 -22.14 3.60 -7.21
C PHE A 334 -21.25 3.07 -6.08
N HIS A 335 -21.40 3.58 -4.87
CA HIS A 335 -20.56 3.20 -3.74
C HIS A 335 -20.76 1.76 -3.31
N ALA A 336 -22.00 1.24 -3.29
CA ALA A 336 -22.27 -0.16 -2.98
C ALA A 336 -21.74 -1.08 -4.08
N ALA A 337 -21.96 -0.75 -5.35
CA ALA A 337 -21.41 -1.51 -6.46
C ALA A 337 -19.88 -1.54 -6.47
N LEU A 338 -19.23 -0.43 -6.08
CA LEU A 338 -17.76 -0.36 -5.99
C LEU A 338 -17.21 -1.30 -4.90
N VAL A 339 -17.88 -1.43 -3.74
CA VAL A 339 -17.51 -2.40 -2.70
C VAL A 339 -17.68 -3.84 -3.21
N GLY A 340 -18.86 -4.17 -3.75
CA GLY A 340 -19.13 -5.50 -4.30
C GLY A 340 -18.14 -5.88 -5.41
N PHE A 341 -17.87 -4.95 -6.33
CA PHE A 341 -16.86 -5.14 -7.38
C PHE A 341 -15.46 -5.35 -6.78
N GLY A 342 -15.04 -4.55 -5.79
CA GLY A 342 -13.74 -4.68 -5.17
C GLY A 342 -13.48 -6.08 -4.62
N ILE A 343 -14.48 -6.68 -3.96
CA ILE A 343 -14.36 -8.04 -3.44
C ILE A 343 -14.36 -9.07 -4.58
N LEU A 344 -15.26 -8.94 -5.56
CA LEU A 344 -15.33 -9.87 -6.69
C LEU A 344 -14.09 -9.83 -7.58
N TYR A 345 -13.42 -8.67 -7.68
CA TYR A 345 -12.22 -8.46 -8.48
C TYR A 345 -10.92 -8.83 -7.73
N SER A 346 -10.96 -8.99 -6.41
CA SER A 346 -9.77 -9.25 -5.59
C SER A 346 -8.96 -10.49 -6.04
N PRO A 347 -9.55 -11.63 -6.50
CA PRO A 347 -8.75 -12.75 -6.99
C PRO A 347 -7.90 -12.41 -8.22
N ILE A 348 -8.40 -11.53 -9.08
CA ILE A 348 -7.65 -11.07 -10.26
C ILE A 348 -6.48 -10.18 -9.80
N THR A 349 -6.72 -9.33 -8.82
CA THR A 349 -5.68 -8.48 -8.21
C THR A 349 -4.58 -9.33 -7.58
N GLU A 350 -4.91 -10.41 -6.87
CA GLU A 350 -3.94 -11.35 -6.30
C GLU A 350 -3.08 -12.01 -7.38
N LEU A 351 -3.70 -12.50 -8.46
CA LEU A 351 -2.96 -13.11 -9.57
C LEU A 351 -2.04 -12.12 -10.28
N THR A 352 -2.50 -10.89 -10.52
CA THR A 352 -1.65 -9.84 -11.09
C THR A 352 -0.51 -9.46 -10.16
N GLY A 353 -0.78 -9.43 -8.84
CA GLY A 353 0.21 -9.21 -7.79
C GLY A 353 1.34 -10.24 -7.79
N LEU A 354 1.05 -11.52 -8.02
CA LEU A 354 2.08 -12.56 -8.15
C LEU A 354 3.03 -12.28 -9.32
N GLY A 355 2.49 -11.88 -10.46
CA GLY A 355 3.30 -11.49 -11.61
C GLY A 355 4.19 -10.27 -11.36
N LEU A 356 3.64 -9.24 -10.73
CA LEU A 356 4.38 -8.03 -10.37
C LEU A 356 5.45 -8.31 -9.30
N ASN A 357 5.18 -9.17 -8.32
CA ASN A 357 6.16 -9.59 -7.31
C ASN A 357 7.34 -10.36 -7.93
N TYR A 358 7.08 -11.20 -8.94
CA TYR A 358 8.16 -11.85 -9.68
C TYR A 358 9.06 -10.84 -10.39
N LEU A 359 8.46 -9.85 -11.07
CA LEU A 359 9.21 -8.78 -11.74
C LEU A 359 9.97 -7.89 -10.73
N SER A 360 9.36 -7.56 -9.59
CA SER A 360 10.01 -6.81 -8.53
C SER A 360 11.28 -7.50 -8.04
N ARG A 361 11.25 -8.81 -7.78
CA ARG A 361 12.44 -9.57 -7.40
C ARG A 361 13.54 -9.51 -8.47
N LYS A 362 13.16 -9.61 -9.74
CA LYS A 362 14.12 -9.46 -10.83
C LYS A 362 14.77 -8.08 -10.82
N PHE A 363 14.00 -7.04 -10.55
CA PHE A 363 14.49 -5.67 -10.46
C PHE A 363 15.46 -5.47 -9.29
N GLU A 364 15.22 -6.14 -8.13
CA GLU A 364 16.17 -6.15 -7.01
C GLU A 364 17.52 -6.75 -7.45
N TYR A 365 17.52 -7.94 -8.07
CA TYR A 365 18.78 -8.54 -8.59
C TYR A 365 19.49 -7.67 -9.64
N GLU A 366 18.73 -6.97 -10.49
CA GLU A 366 19.33 -6.06 -11.48
C GLU A 366 19.92 -4.80 -10.81
N ALA A 367 19.33 -4.32 -9.72
CA ALA A 367 19.84 -3.20 -8.94
C ALA A 367 21.08 -3.59 -8.14
N ASP A 368 21.08 -4.78 -7.50
CA ASP A 368 22.23 -5.36 -6.81
C ASP A 368 23.42 -5.55 -7.76
N GLU A 369 23.17 -6.12 -8.94
CA GLU A 369 24.21 -6.31 -9.96
C GLU A 369 24.78 -4.96 -10.46
N PHE A 370 23.93 -3.94 -10.59
CA PHE A 370 24.38 -2.60 -10.93
C PHE A 370 25.28 -2.03 -9.83
N ALA A 371 24.87 -2.14 -8.55
CA ALA A 371 25.65 -1.69 -7.41
C ALA A 371 27.02 -2.41 -7.38
N ARG A 372 27.02 -3.74 -7.49
CA ARG A 372 28.23 -4.57 -7.48
C ARG A 372 29.22 -4.23 -8.58
N THR A 373 28.73 -3.82 -9.74
CA THR A 373 29.60 -3.53 -10.92
C THR A 373 30.06 -2.08 -10.99
N THR A 374 29.43 -1.17 -10.26
CA THR A 374 29.73 0.27 -10.33
C THR A 374 30.30 0.85 -9.06
N PHE A 375 30.23 0.13 -7.95
CA PHE A 375 30.75 0.56 -6.67
C PHE A 375 31.85 -0.38 -6.18
N ASP A 376 33.03 0.17 -5.94
CA ASP A 376 34.25 -0.55 -5.54
C ASP A 376 34.43 -0.51 -4.01
N GLY A 377 33.35 -0.74 -3.27
CA GLY A 377 33.29 -0.71 -1.83
C GLY A 377 32.86 -2.04 -1.21
N PRO A 378 32.56 -2.06 0.11
CA PRO A 378 32.05 -3.26 0.76
C PRO A 378 30.74 -3.71 0.09
N PRO A 379 30.47 -5.04 0.02
CA PRO A 379 29.20 -5.55 -0.48
C PRO A 379 28.05 -5.11 0.43
N LEU A 380 26.88 -4.93 -0.17
CA LEU A 380 25.62 -4.66 0.54
C LEU A 380 25.17 -5.84 1.37
#